data_e2ed1b968b3e15903df9cb6ddfcb1fde
#
_entry.id   e2ed1b968b3e15903df9cb6ddfcb1fde
#
_cell.length_a   1.000
_cell.length_b   1.000
_cell.length_c   1.000
_cell.angle_alpha   90.00
_cell.angle_beta   90.00
_cell.angle_gamma   90.00
#
_symmetry.space_group_name_H-M   'P 1'
#
loop_
_entity.id
_entity.type
_entity.pdbx_description
1 polymer ?
#
loop_
_entity_poly.entity_id
_entity_poly.type
_entity_poly.pdbx_seq_one_letter_code
_entity_poly.pdbx_strand_id
1 'polypeptide(L)'
;MRAALALRGRVQLVALTSSPDRVPALRAAGITPLVADLDVPSSLGRLAGIATRVLHLAPPANVEGTGWWRDARTVALARALRLRSLPDALVYGSTSGVYGDCGGALVKETRAASPHTPRAHRRVDAERSVRWLGRAGVAVRILRIPGIYAPDREGGTPRERLRKGTPVLRSEDDVYTNHIHADDLARACVVALWRGGTQRVFNASDDSDIKMGDYVDLAADLYGLPRPRRIAREQAGAELPLSLLSFMGESRRLDNTRMKRELRVRLLYPTVATGLQPPKTQSLP
;
A
#
# COMPACT_ATOMS: atom_id res chain seq x y z
N MET A 1 -9.19 5.55 -4.90
CA MET A 1 -10.36 6.44 -4.78
C MET A 1 -10.20 7.44 -3.61
N ARG A 2 -9.98 7.04 -2.34
CA ARG A 2 -9.91 7.96 -1.15
C ARG A 2 -8.97 9.15 -1.35
N ALA A 3 -7.74 8.95 -1.85
CA ALA A 3 -6.81 10.05 -2.12
C ALA A 3 -7.33 11.02 -3.19
N ALA A 4 -8.01 10.53 -4.21
CA ALA A 4 -8.63 11.38 -5.23
C ALA A 4 -9.79 12.21 -4.66
N LEU A 5 -10.64 11.59 -3.82
CA LEU A 5 -11.74 12.29 -3.16
C LEU A 5 -11.23 13.40 -2.22
N ALA A 6 -10.11 13.17 -1.52
CA ALA A 6 -9.48 14.19 -0.66
C ALA A 6 -8.91 15.39 -1.44
N LEU A 7 -8.67 15.25 -2.76
CA LEU A 7 -8.19 16.31 -3.65
C LEU A 7 -9.29 16.96 -4.48
N ARG A 8 -10.52 16.41 -4.43
CA ARG A 8 -11.66 16.91 -5.20
C ARG A 8 -11.93 18.41 -4.91
N GLY A 9 -12.16 19.17 -5.97
CA GLY A 9 -12.40 20.62 -5.89
C GLY A 9 -11.17 21.47 -5.58
N ARG A 10 -10.00 20.86 -5.35
CA ARG A 10 -8.74 21.57 -5.05
C ARG A 10 -7.76 21.56 -6.23
N VAL A 11 -7.82 20.55 -7.05
CA VAL A 11 -6.97 20.35 -8.23
C VAL A 11 -7.77 19.66 -9.33
N GLN A 12 -7.32 19.81 -10.58
CA GLN A 12 -7.82 18.99 -11.68
C GLN A 12 -7.29 17.56 -11.54
N LEU A 13 -8.20 16.61 -11.49
CA LEU A 13 -7.87 15.19 -11.32
C LEU A 13 -8.07 14.42 -12.61
N VAL A 14 -7.02 13.69 -13.03
CA VAL A 14 -7.09 12.73 -14.13
C VAL A 14 -6.78 11.35 -13.57
N ALA A 15 -7.65 10.37 -13.83
CA ALA A 15 -7.44 8.98 -13.42
C ALA A 15 -7.25 8.07 -14.64
N LEU A 16 -6.11 7.39 -14.67
CA LEU A 16 -5.89 6.30 -15.63
C LEU A 16 -6.73 5.08 -15.23
N THR A 17 -7.45 4.51 -16.20
CA THR A 17 -8.17 3.26 -16.03
C THR A 17 -8.08 2.41 -17.30
N SER A 18 -7.83 1.10 -17.14
CA SER A 18 -7.91 0.13 -18.24
C SER A 18 -9.33 -0.37 -18.49
N SER A 19 -10.28 -0.12 -17.55
CA SER A 19 -11.67 -0.54 -17.66
C SER A 19 -12.57 0.62 -18.07
N PRO A 20 -13.18 0.60 -19.28
CA PRO A 20 -14.16 1.59 -19.71
C PRO A 20 -15.38 1.68 -18.78
N ASP A 21 -15.77 0.58 -18.15
CA ASP A 21 -16.93 0.50 -17.24
C ASP A 21 -16.78 1.39 -16.01
N ARG A 22 -15.53 1.79 -15.66
CA ARG A 22 -15.26 2.71 -14.55
C ARG A 22 -15.45 4.18 -14.92
N VAL A 23 -15.54 4.49 -16.20
CA VAL A 23 -15.64 5.88 -16.69
C VAL A 23 -16.83 6.65 -16.09
N PRO A 24 -18.07 6.11 -16.06
CA PRO A 24 -19.20 6.83 -15.46
C PRO A 24 -18.98 7.13 -13.97
N ALA A 25 -18.49 6.16 -13.20
CA ALA A 25 -18.23 6.33 -11.77
C ALA A 25 -17.12 7.36 -11.48
N LEU A 26 -16.06 7.41 -12.30
CA LEU A 26 -15.01 8.42 -12.18
C LEU A 26 -15.55 9.82 -12.47
N ARG A 27 -16.35 9.99 -13.54
CA ARG A 27 -16.98 11.27 -13.87
C ARG A 27 -17.93 11.74 -12.77
N ALA A 28 -18.77 10.86 -12.24
CA ALA A 28 -19.66 11.16 -11.12
C ALA A 28 -18.88 11.61 -9.87
N ALA A 29 -17.68 11.07 -9.67
CA ALA A 29 -16.77 11.49 -8.60
C ALA A 29 -16.02 12.81 -8.90
N GLY A 30 -16.26 13.48 -10.05
CA GLY A 30 -15.56 14.71 -10.46
C GLY A 30 -14.13 14.49 -10.91
N ILE A 31 -13.82 13.30 -11.42
CA ILE A 31 -12.49 12.89 -11.88
C ILE A 31 -12.54 12.69 -13.40
N THR A 32 -11.61 13.28 -14.13
CA THR A 32 -11.48 13.08 -15.58
C THR A 32 -10.89 11.70 -15.86
N PRO A 33 -11.64 10.77 -16.48
CA PRO A 33 -11.10 9.47 -16.82
C PRO A 33 -10.22 9.53 -18.07
N LEU A 34 -9.06 8.88 -18.02
CA LEU A 34 -8.21 8.58 -19.17
C LEU A 34 -8.16 7.07 -19.37
N VAL A 35 -8.81 6.59 -20.42
CA VAL A 35 -8.81 5.15 -20.74
C VAL A 35 -7.48 4.82 -21.41
N ALA A 36 -6.64 4.05 -20.72
CA ALA A 36 -5.39 3.49 -21.22
C ALA A 36 -4.92 2.38 -20.26
N ASP A 37 -4.05 1.50 -20.72
CA ASP A 37 -3.59 0.34 -19.97
C ASP A 37 -2.06 0.39 -19.77
N LEU A 38 -1.62 0.20 -18.52
CA LEU A 38 -0.19 0.14 -18.19
C LEU A 38 0.51 -1.09 -18.79
N ASP A 39 -0.24 -2.13 -19.14
CA ASP A 39 0.27 -3.32 -19.81
C ASP A 39 0.35 -3.14 -21.34
N VAL A 40 -0.21 -2.05 -21.87
CA VAL A 40 -0.18 -1.67 -23.30
C VAL A 40 0.53 -0.33 -23.45
N PRO A 41 1.89 -0.30 -23.56
CA PRO A 41 2.67 0.93 -23.55
C PRO A 41 2.26 1.96 -24.62
N SER A 42 1.80 1.50 -25.80
CA SER A 42 1.32 2.36 -26.89
C SER A 42 0.08 3.19 -26.49
N SER A 43 -0.73 2.72 -25.54
CA SER A 43 -1.90 3.43 -25.05
C SER A 43 -1.56 4.62 -24.14
N LEU A 44 -0.33 4.70 -23.63
CA LEU A 44 0.08 5.66 -22.60
C LEU A 44 0.54 7.02 -23.16
N GLY A 45 0.62 7.19 -24.46
CA GLY A 45 1.12 8.45 -25.08
C GLY A 45 0.36 9.70 -24.62
N ARG A 46 -0.93 9.58 -24.32
CA ARG A 46 -1.76 10.67 -23.83
C ARG A 46 -1.43 11.14 -22.40
N LEU A 47 -0.60 10.39 -21.66
CA LEU A 47 -0.12 10.79 -20.33
C LEU A 47 1.01 11.84 -20.43
N ALA A 48 1.64 11.98 -21.58
CA ALA A 48 2.79 12.85 -21.77
C ALA A 48 2.42 14.33 -21.56
N GLY A 49 3.03 14.96 -20.56
CA GLY A 49 2.90 16.39 -20.30
C GLY A 49 1.55 16.85 -19.70
N ILE A 50 0.65 15.94 -19.32
CA ILE A 50 -0.66 16.34 -18.81
C ILE A 50 -0.72 16.53 -17.28
N ALA A 51 0.26 16.03 -16.55
CA ALA A 51 0.21 16.05 -15.08
C ALA A 51 1.44 16.74 -14.50
N THR A 52 1.22 17.67 -13.58
CA THR A 52 2.28 18.25 -12.74
C THR A 52 2.63 17.36 -11.56
N ARG A 53 1.69 16.56 -11.07
CA ARG A 53 1.90 15.60 -9.98
C ARG A 53 1.27 14.26 -10.29
N VAL A 54 2.00 13.18 -10.01
CA VAL A 54 1.60 11.82 -10.32
C VAL A 54 1.53 10.99 -9.04
N LEU A 55 0.41 10.31 -8.83
CA LEU A 55 0.24 9.31 -7.78
C LEU A 55 0.12 7.93 -8.43
N HIS A 56 1.19 7.14 -8.35
CA HIS A 56 1.26 5.81 -8.93
C HIS A 56 1.06 4.74 -7.85
N LEU A 57 -0.17 4.22 -7.76
CA LEU A 57 -0.58 3.19 -6.79
C LEU A 57 -0.92 1.85 -7.46
N ALA A 58 -0.84 1.77 -8.78
CA ALA A 58 -1.12 0.51 -9.48
C ALA A 58 -0.13 -0.58 -9.02
N PRO A 59 -0.62 -1.81 -8.78
CA PRO A 59 0.26 -2.93 -8.48
C PRO A 59 1.05 -3.33 -9.73
N PRO A 60 2.25 -3.92 -9.57
CA PRO A 60 2.93 -4.62 -10.66
C PRO A 60 2.02 -5.69 -11.28
N ALA A 61 2.19 -5.93 -12.57
CA ALA A 61 1.53 -7.07 -13.21
C ALA A 61 1.99 -8.38 -12.58
N ASN A 62 1.12 -9.37 -12.54
CA ASN A 62 1.51 -10.73 -12.16
C ASN A 62 2.02 -11.42 -13.42
N VAL A 63 3.34 -11.51 -13.56
CA VAL A 63 4.01 -12.11 -14.72
C VAL A 63 4.75 -13.34 -14.27
N GLU A 64 4.54 -14.44 -14.98
CA GLU A 64 5.29 -15.70 -14.83
C GLU A 64 6.36 -15.81 -15.93
N GLY A 65 7.35 -16.65 -15.74
CA GLY A 65 8.42 -16.89 -16.72
C GLY A 65 9.56 -15.86 -16.67
N THR A 66 10.20 -15.61 -17.82
CA THR A 66 11.35 -14.71 -17.92
C THR A 66 10.97 -13.28 -17.57
N GLY A 67 11.71 -12.65 -16.65
CA GLY A 67 11.43 -11.29 -16.21
C GLY A 67 10.40 -11.18 -15.08
N TRP A 68 10.08 -12.28 -14.41
CA TRP A 68 9.13 -12.35 -13.28
C TRP A 68 9.37 -11.30 -12.18
N TRP A 69 10.58 -10.78 -12.06
CA TRP A 69 11.02 -9.78 -11.08
C TRP A 69 10.84 -8.33 -11.55
N ARG A 70 10.55 -8.11 -12.85
CA ARG A 70 10.42 -6.76 -13.43
C ARG A 70 9.03 -6.20 -13.26
N ASP A 71 8.94 -4.89 -13.06
CA ASP A 71 7.67 -4.16 -13.15
C ASP A 71 7.59 -3.36 -14.47
N ALA A 72 7.08 -4.03 -15.50
CA ALA A 72 6.90 -3.42 -16.82
C ALA A 72 5.96 -2.21 -16.79
N ARG A 73 4.94 -2.22 -15.91
CA ARG A 73 3.96 -1.12 -15.77
C ARG A 73 4.61 0.18 -15.32
N THR A 74 5.44 0.13 -14.28
CA THR A 74 6.16 1.32 -13.80
C THR A 74 7.18 1.80 -14.82
N VAL A 75 7.86 0.89 -15.53
CA VAL A 75 8.78 1.25 -16.62
C VAL A 75 8.02 1.95 -17.76
N ALA A 76 6.89 1.40 -18.21
CA ALA A 76 6.07 1.98 -19.26
C ALA A 76 5.56 3.39 -18.88
N LEU A 77 5.04 3.53 -17.64
CA LEU A 77 4.62 4.82 -17.09
C LEU A 77 5.77 5.83 -17.08
N ALA A 78 6.94 5.46 -16.55
CA ALA A 78 8.10 6.35 -16.48
C ALA A 78 8.57 6.81 -17.85
N ARG A 79 8.51 5.93 -18.87
CA ARG A 79 8.79 6.29 -20.27
C ARG A 79 7.77 7.28 -20.83
N ALA A 80 6.47 7.01 -20.63
CA ALA A 80 5.40 7.89 -21.11
C ALA A 80 5.49 9.30 -20.50
N LEU A 81 5.80 9.40 -19.21
CA LEU A 81 5.98 10.68 -18.50
C LEU A 81 7.19 11.50 -19.01
N ARG A 82 8.13 10.88 -19.72
CA ARG A 82 9.32 11.54 -20.29
C ARG A 82 9.14 12.02 -21.74
N LEU A 83 8.04 11.70 -22.38
CA LEU A 83 7.84 12.04 -23.81
C LEU A 83 7.63 13.55 -24.04
N ARG A 84 7.25 14.29 -23.00
CA ARG A 84 7.04 15.75 -23.03
C ARG A 84 7.55 16.39 -21.73
N SER A 85 6.85 17.41 -21.23
CA SER A 85 7.18 18.01 -19.93
C SER A 85 7.08 16.99 -18.79
N LEU A 86 8.11 16.95 -17.96
CA LEU A 86 8.15 16.09 -16.78
C LEU A 86 7.19 16.59 -15.69
N PRO A 87 6.61 15.70 -14.88
CA PRO A 87 5.90 16.12 -13.68
C PRO A 87 6.89 16.68 -12.64
N ASP A 88 6.42 17.63 -11.82
CA ASP A 88 7.18 18.17 -10.69
C ASP A 88 7.42 17.10 -9.61
N ALA A 89 6.42 16.24 -9.39
CA ALA A 89 6.47 15.22 -8.35
C ALA A 89 5.81 13.90 -8.77
N LEU A 90 6.39 12.80 -8.28
CA LEU A 90 5.81 11.46 -8.37
C LEU A 90 5.85 10.78 -7.01
N VAL A 91 4.67 10.30 -6.55
CA VAL A 91 4.55 9.44 -5.37
C VAL A 91 4.28 8.01 -5.83
N TYR A 92 5.11 7.08 -5.40
CA TYR A 92 4.97 5.65 -5.71
C TYR A 92 4.56 4.87 -4.47
N GLY A 93 3.48 4.09 -4.58
CA GLY A 93 3.07 3.14 -3.55
C GLY A 93 3.82 1.81 -3.69
N SER A 94 4.88 1.62 -2.91
CA SER A 94 5.62 0.37 -2.76
C SER A 94 5.00 -0.52 -1.67
N THR A 95 5.72 -1.53 -1.21
CA THR A 95 5.29 -2.41 -0.11
C THR A 95 6.38 -2.55 0.94
N SER A 96 5.98 -2.76 2.21
CA SER A 96 6.92 -3.14 3.28
C SER A 96 7.60 -4.49 3.03
N GLY A 97 7.00 -5.37 2.20
CA GLY A 97 7.58 -6.65 1.80
C GLY A 97 8.93 -6.56 1.09
N VAL A 98 9.34 -5.38 0.61
CA VAL A 98 10.69 -5.17 0.04
C VAL A 98 11.82 -5.38 1.05
N TYR A 99 11.53 -5.32 2.34
CA TYR A 99 12.52 -5.57 3.40
C TYR A 99 12.79 -7.07 3.63
N GLY A 100 11.87 -7.94 3.21
CA GLY A 100 11.90 -9.36 3.55
C GLY A 100 11.67 -9.63 5.03
N ASP A 101 12.11 -10.79 5.50
CA ASP A 101 12.10 -11.10 6.92
C ASP A 101 13.19 -10.31 7.67
N CYS A 102 12.83 -9.79 8.83
CA CYS A 102 13.73 -9.02 9.67
C CYS A 102 13.82 -9.59 11.10
N GLY A 103 13.28 -10.79 11.35
CA GLY A 103 13.25 -11.42 12.68
C GLY A 103 12.57 -10.57 13.74
N GLY A 104 11.55 -9.79 13.39
CA GLY A 104 10.84 -8.88 14.30
C GLY A 104 11.59 -7.59 14.65
N ALA A 105 12.74 -7.30 14.01
CA ALA A 105 13.48 -6.07 14.28
C ALA A 105 12.70 -4.81 13.86
N LEU A 106 12.99 -3.69 14.53
CA LEU A 106 12.52 -2.37 14.13
C LEU A 106 13.25 -1.90 12.87
N VAL A 107 12.49 -1.58 11.81
CA VAL A 107 13.00 -1.30 10.47
C VAL A 107 12.80 0.15 10.10
N LYS A 108 13.92 0.86 9.89
CA LYS A 108 13.94 2.21 9.31
C LYS A 108 14.09 2.14 7.79
N GLU A 109 13.76 3.22 7.11
CA GLU A 109 13.82 3.31 5.64
C GLU A 109 15.24 3.24 5.06
N THR A 110 16.26 3.38 5.92
CA THR A 110 17.69 3.20 5.57
C THR A 110 18.09 1.74 5.43
N ARG A 111 17.28 0.80 5.96
CA ARG A 111 17.55 -0.62 5.80
C ARG A 111 17.50 -1.01 4.31
N ALA A 112 18.50 -1.74 3.85
CA ALA A 112 18.55 -2.27 2.50
C ALA A 112 17.33 -3.17 2.20
N ALA A 113 16.85 -3.11 0.96
CA ALA A 113 15.82 -4.02 0.50
C ALA A 113 16.39 -5.43 0.33
N SER A 114 15.69 -6.43 0.84
CA SER A 114 16.00 -7.85 0.72
C SER A 114 14.72 -8.63 0.39
N PRO A 115 14.18 -8.47 -0.84
CA PRO A 115 12.91 -9.09 -1.22
C PRO A 115 13.03 -10.60 -1.33
N HIS A 116 12.07 -11.36 -0.77
CA HIS A 116 12.02 -12.82 -0.85
C HIS A 116 10.87 -13.34 -1.72
N THR A 117 9.89 -12.49 -2.03
CA THR A 117 8.73 -12.90 -2.84
C THR A 117 8.76 -12.26 -4.23
N PRO A 118 8.21 -12.90 -5.27
CA PRO A 118 8.14 -12.32 -6.62
C PRO A 118 7.49 -10.93 -6.63
N ARG A 119 6.45 -10.73 -5.82
CA ARG A 119 5.80 -9.44 -5.66
C ARG A 119 6.74 -8.38 -5.08
N ALA A 120 7.55 -8.73 -4.09
CA ALA A 120 8.50 -7.82 -3.47
C ALA A 120 9.64 -7.46 -4.42
N HIS A 121 10.15 -8.42 -5.20
CA HIS A 121 11.16 -8.17 -6.24
C HIS A 121 10.66 -7.16 -7.28
N ARG A 122 9.43 -7.34 -7.79
CA ARG A 122 8.81 -6.37 -8.73
C ARG A 122 8.68 -4.97 -8.12
N ARG A 123 8.36 -4.88 -6.83
CA ARG A 123 8.30 -3.57 -6.14
C ARG A 123 9.68 -2.93 -6.02
N VAL A 124 10.73 -3.70 -5.77
CA VAL A 124 12.12 -3.18 -5.77
C VAL A 124 12.53 -2.68 -7.16
N ASP A 125 12.17 -3.40 -8.22
CA ASP A 125 12.43 -2.95 -9.60
C ASP A 125 11.67 -1.65 -9.93
N ALA A 126 10.41 -1.56 -9.50
CA ALA A 126 9.62 -0.33 -9.62
C ALA A 126 10.23 0.85 -8.85
N GLU A 127 10.70 0.62 -7.58
CA GLU A 127 11.42 1.65 -6.82
C GLU A 127 12.67 2.15 -7.57
N ARG A 128 13.41 1.27 -8.23
CA ARG A 128 14.56 1.64 -9.06
C ARG A 128 14.13 2.48 -10.27
N SER A 129 13.05 2.07 -10.94
CA SER A 129 12.53 2.75 -12.13
C SER A 129 12.05 4.18 -11.80
N VAL A 130 11.33 4.39 -10.70
CA VAL A 130 10.90 5.74 -10.30
C VAL A 130 12.08 6.60 -9.82
N ARG A 131 13.07 6.01 -9.14
CA ARG A 131 14.31 6.73 -8.77
C ARG A 131 15.09 7.19 -9.99
N TRP A 132 15.11 6.37 -11.05
CA TRP A 132 15.73 6.78 -12.32
C TRP A 132 14.99 7.97 -12.94
N LEU A 133 13.65 8.00 -12.91
CA LEU A 133 12.88 9.17 -13.31
C LEU A 133 13.25 10.41 -12.47
N GLY A 134 13.49 10.22 -11.19
CA GLY A 134 13.92 11.28 -10.28
C GLY A 134 15.29 11.89 -10.62
N ARG A 135 16.17 11.16 -11.31
CA ARG A 135 17.45 11.74 -11.83
C ARG A 135 17.22 12.76 -12.94
N ALA A 136 16.04 12.76 -13.55
CA ALA A 136 15.65 13.75 -14.55
C ALA A 136 15.00 15.00 -13.93
N GLY A 137 15.04 15.17 -12.60
CA GLY A 137 14.51 16.35 -11.91
C GLY A 137 13.15 16.17 -11.24
N VAL A 138 12.48 15.01 -11.41
CA VAL A 138 11.19 14.75 -10.75
C VAL A 138 11.39 14.53 -9.25
N ALA A 139 10.61 15.20 -8.41
CA ALA A 139 10.61 14.96 -6.96
C ALA A 139 9.94 13.63 -6.62
N VAL A 140 10.70 12.54 -6.63
CA VAL A 140 10.19 11.19 -6.35
C VAL A 140 10.12 10.91 -4.86
N ARG A 141 8.97 10.38 -4.41
CA ARG A 141 8.74 9.89 -3.05
C ARG A 141 8.12 8.49 -3.11
N ILE A 142 8.64 7.60 -2.27
CA ILE A 142 8.25 6.19 -2.24
C ILE A 142 7.62 5.91 -0.87
N LEU A 143 6.39 5.42 -0.86
CA LEU A 143 5.71 4.96 0.36
C LEU A 143 5.79 3.43 0.42
N ARG A 144 6.51 2.87 1.39
CA ARG A 144 6.52 1.44 1.68
C ARG A 144 5.34 1.12 2.58
N ILE A 145 4.31 0.53 1.99
CA ILE A 145 2.98 0.36 2.57
C ILE A 145 2.86 -1.07 3.08
N PRO A 146 2.46 -1.27 4.35
CA PRO A 146 2.15 -2.59 4.92
C PRO A 146 0.73 -3.06 4.60
N GLY A 147 0.12 -3.85 5.48
CA GLY A 147 -1.28 -4.24 5.40
C GLY A 147 -2.23 -3.05 5.49
N ILE A 148 -3.02 -2.83 4.44
CA ILE A 148 -4.01 -1.75 4.42
C ILE A 148 -5.32 -2.29 4.97
N TYR A 149 -5.84 -1.66 6.03
CA TYR A 149 -7.12 -2.05 6.60
C TYR A 149 -8.13 -0.88 6.62
N ALA A 150 -9.41 -1.22 6.60
CA ALA A 150 -10.54 -0.35 6.92
C ALA A 150 -11.82 -1.19 7.05
N PRO A 151 -12.74 -0.89 7.99
CA PRO A 151 -13.99 -1.62 8.17
C PRO A 151 -14.95 -1.57 6.97
N ASP A 152 -14.91 -0.49 6.21
CA ASP A 152 -15.75 -0.24 5.02
C ASP A 152 -15.11 -0.73 3.70
N ARG A 153 -14.00 -1.46 3.77
CA ARG A 153 -13.32 -2.05 2.62
C ARG A 153 -13.55 -3.55 2.60
N GLU A 154 -13.95 -4.10 1.45
CA GLU A 154 -14.03 -5.54 1.25
C GLU A 154 -12.67 -6.20 1.52
N GLY A 155 -12.66 -7.26 2.35
CA GLY A 155 -11.43 -7.91 2.81
C GLY A 155 -10.48 -7.02 3.62
N GLY A 156 -10.93 -5.82 4.03
CA GLY A 156 -10.13 -4.84 4.75
C GLY A 156 -9.97 -5.11 6.25
N THR A 157 -10.60 -6.14 6.78
CA THR A 157 -10.49 -6.56 8.20
C THR A 157 -10.43 -8.08 8.28
N PRO A 158 -10.00 -8.68 9.42
CA PRO A 158 -10.00 -10.12 9.58
C PRO A 158 -11.38 -10.75 9.81
N ARG A 159 -12.48 -9.97 9.77
CA ARG A 159 -13.85 -10.43 10.10
C ARG A 159 -14.26 -11.70 9.35
N GLU A 160 -14.01 -11.77 8.04
CA GLU A 160 -14.35 -12.94 7.22
C GLU A 160 -13.52 -14.18 7.59
N ARG A 161 -12.23 -13.98 7.90
CA ARG A 161 -11.36 -15.07 8.36
C ARG A 161 -11.80 -15.60 9.72
N LEU A 162 -12.20 -14.71 10.62
CA LEU A 162 -12.77 -15.08 11.93
C LEU A 162 -14.06 -15.90 11.76
N ARG A 163 -14.98 -15.45 10.91
CA ARG A 163 -16.23 -16.19 10.62
C ARG A 163 -15.98 -17.59 10.03
N LYS A 164 -14.91 -17.74 9.26
CA LYS A 164 -14.50 -19.02 8.68
C LYS A 164 -13.71 -19.89 9.66
N GLY A 165 -13.44 -19.42 10.87
CA GLY A 165 -12.64 -20.14 11.85
C GLY A 165 -11.17 -20.34 11.43
N THR A 166 -10.63 -19.48 10.55
CA THR A 166 -9.26 -19.57 10.07
C THR A 166 -8.29 -19.48 11.24
N PRO A 167 -7.43 -20.50 11.49
CA PRO A 167 -6.52 -20.48 12.62
C PRO A 167 -5.40 -19.45 12.48
N VAL A 168 -4.72 -19.14 13.57
CA VAL A 168 -3.53 -18.30 13.63
C VAL A 168 -2.39 -19.06 14.32
N LEU A 169 -1.16 -18.59 14.17
CA LEU A 169 0.00 -19.24 14.79
C LEU A 169 -0.01 -19.08 16.31
N ARG A 170 0.62 -20.01 17.01
CA ARG A 170 0.95 -19.88 18.44
C ARG A 170 1.86 -18.68 18.67
N SER A 171 1.85 -18.10 19.86
CA SER A 171 2.58 -16.86 20.16
C SER A 171 4.09 -16.98 19.95
N GLU A 172 4.67 -18.16 20.20
CA GLU A 172 6.09 -18.45 19.98
C GLU A 172 6.47 -18.50 18.49
N ASP A 173 5.54 -18.91 17.63
CA ASP A 173 5.71 -19.05 16.18
C ASP A 173 5.26 -17.83 15.40
N ASP A 174 4.60 -16.87 16.07
CA ASP A 174 3.89 -15.77 15.43
C ASP A 174 4.83 -14.62 15.03
N VAL A 175 4.42 -13.85 14.04
CA VAL A 175 5.21 -12.79 13.42
C VAL A 175 4.63 -11.40 13.70
N TYR A 176 5.51 -10.42 13.86
CA TYR A 176 5.08 -9.03 13.88
C TYR A 176 4.52 -8.61 12.53
N THR A 177 3.36 -7.97 12.56
CA THR A 177 2.67 -7.45 11.38
C THR A 177 2.51 -5.94 11.48
N ASN A 178 2.47 -5.27 10.35
CA ASN A 178 2.32 -3.82 10.31
C ASN A 178 1.08 -3.45 9.52
N HIS A 179 0.47 -2.35 9.89
CA HIS A 179 -0.80 -1.92 9.33
C HIS A 179 -0.81 -0.42 9.04
N ILE A 180 -1.77 0.01 8.22
CA ILE A 180 -2.16 1.40 8.08
C ILE A 180 -3.64 1.46 7.69
N HIS A 181 -4.38 2.36 8.35
CA HIS A 181 -5.77 2.60 7.95
C HIS A 181 -5.83 3.25 6.56
N ALA A 182 -6.81 2.85 5.75
CA ALA A 182 -6.93 3.32 4.36
C ALA A 182 -7.05 4.85 4.23
N ASP A 183 -7.67 5.53 5.20
CA ASP A 183 -7.77 7.00 5.21
C ASP A 183 -6.44 7.67 5.54
N ASP A 184 -5.69 7.13 6.49
CA ASP A 184 -4.36 7.64 6.83
C ASP A 184 -3.37 7.42 5.68
N LEU A 185 -3.45 6.28 5.00
CA LEU A 185 -2.69 6.05 3.78
C LEU A 185 -3.06 7.05 2.68
N ALA A 186 -4.34 7.31 2.47
CA ALA A 186 -4.80 8.28 1.48
C ALA A 186 -4.25 9.68 1.79
N ARG A 187 -4.27 10.10 3.06
CA ARG A 187 -3.68 11.36 3.52
C ARG A 187 -2.18 11.40 3.31
N ALA A 188 -1.47 10.31 3.66
CA ALA A 188 -0.02 10.21 3.43
C ALA A 188 0.32 10.34 1.93
N CYS A 189 -0.42 9.66 1.04
CA CYS A 189 -0.27 9.77 -0.40
C CYS A 189 -0.49 11.22 -0.89
N VAL A 190 -1.55 11.86 -0.43
CA VAL A 190 -1.86 13.25 -0.82
C VAL A 190 -0.76 14.20 -0.34
N VAL A 191 -0.39 14.13 0.92
CA VAL A 191 0.62 15.04 1.48
C VAL A 191 1.98 14.83 0.82
N ALA A 192 2.34 13.58 0.50
CA ALA A 192 3.59 13.24 -0.18
C ALA A 192 3.70 13.83 -1.59
N LEU A 193 2.61 14.28 -2.23
CA LEU A 193 2.67 15.00 -3.52
C LEU A 193 3.27 16.40 -3.38
N TRP A 194 3.24 17.00 -2.19
CA TRP A 194 3.72 18.38 -1.95
C TRP A 194 4.83 18.48 -0.91
N ARG A 195 4.96 17.49 -0.01
CA ARG A 195 5.89 17.51 1.12
C ARG A 195 6.87 16.34 1.09
N GLY A 196 7.94 16.48 1.85
CA GLY A 196 9.04 15.54 1.93
C GLY A 196 10.13 15.82 0.91
N GLY A 197 11.36 15.42 1.24
CA GLY A 197 12.53 15.57 0.35
C GLY A 197 12.38 14.79 -0.96
N THR A 198 13.19 15.16 -1.95
CA THR A 198 13.30 14.42 -3.21
C THR A 198 14.01 13.08 -3.00
N GLN A 199 13.70 12.07 -3.81
CA GLN A 199 14.29 10.72 -3.74
C GLN A 199 14.12 10.05 -2.36
N ARG A 200 13.02 10.36 -1.67
CA ARG A 200 12.80 9.97 -0.28
C ARG A 200 11.89 8.74 -0.17
N VAL A 201 12.21 7.86 0.77
CA VAL A 201 11.38 6.69 1.14
C VAL A 201 10.75 6.95 2.49
N PHE A 202 9.52 6.49 2.66
CA PHE A 202 8.75 6.57 3.90
C PHE A 202 8.11 5.22 4.22
N ASN A 203 8.26 4.74 5.45
CA ASN A 203 7.44 3.66 5.98
C ASN A 203 6.05 4.24 6.29
N ALA A 204 5.04 3.82 5.53
CA ALA A 204 3.66 4.32 5.68
C ALA A 204 2.86 3.35 6.55
N SER A 205 3.11 3.34 7.86
CA SER A 205 2.43 2.49 8.84
C SER A 205 1.78 3.30 9.96
N ASP A 206 0.82 2.69 10.64
CA ASP A 206 0.33 3.16 11.93
C ASP A 206 1.34 2.86 13.07
N ASP A 207 0.95 3.09 14.33
CA ASP A 207 1.78 2.91 15.52
C ASP A 207 1.61 1.54 16.19
N SER A 208 0.89 0.62 15.53
CA SER A 208 0.69 -0.71 16.08
C SER A 208 1.98 -1.50 16.10
N ASP A 209 2.35 -2.00 17.27
CA ASP A 209 3.44 -2.96 17.49
C ASP A 209 2.81 -4.28 17.95
N ILE A 210 2.32 -5.09 17.01
CA ILE A 210 1.46 -6.23 17.30
C ILE A 210 1.83 -7.44 16.43
N LYS A 211 1.72 -8.64 16.98
CA LYS A 211 1.82 -9.88 16.22
C LYS A 211 0.51 -10.19 15.48
N MET A 212 0.58 -11.00 14.43
CA MET A 212 -0.57 -11.27 13.56
C MET A 212 -1.72 -11.95 14.30
N GLY A 213 -1.44 -12.92 15.16
CA GLY A 213 -2.45 -13.60 15.95
C GLY A 213 -3.13 -12.66 16.96
N ASP A 214 -2.34 -11.80 17.60
CA ASP A 214 -2.87 -10.82 18.55
C ASP A 214 -3.74 -9.75 17.86
N TYR A 215 -3.38 -9.38 16.63
CA TYR A 215 -4.23 -8.53 15.77
C TYR A 215 -5.57 -9.20 15.45
N VAL A 216 -5.57 -10.51 15.17
CA VAL A 216 -6.81 -11.24 14.88
C VAL A 216 -7.64 -11.45 16.16
N ASP A 217 -7.00 -11.72 17.30
CA ASP A 217 -7.69 -11.81 18.61
C ASP A 217 -8.36 -10.47 18.98
N LEU A 218 -7.63 -9.35 18.83
CA LEU A 218 -8.18 -8.01 19.03
C LEU A 218 -9.40 -7.76 18.15
N ALA A 219 -9.33 -8.15 16.88
CA ALA A 219 -10.47 -8.01 15.98
C ALA A 219 -11.64 -8.90 16.38
N ALA A 220 -11.39 -10.13 16.87
CA ALA A 220 -12.42 -11.02 17.37
C ALA A 220 -13.16 -10.39 18.55
N ASP A 221 -12.43 -9.86 19.51
CA ASP A 221 -13.01 -9.19 20.69
C ASP A 221 -13.86 -7.97 20.28
N LEU A 222 -13.34 -7.11 19.38
CA LEU A 222 -14.05 -5.92 18.90
C LEU A 222 -15.32 -6.23 18.10
N TYR A 223 -15.36 -7.38 17.44
CA TYR A 223 -16.50 -7.79 16.62
C TYR A 223 -17.46 -8.74 17.33
N GLY A 224 -17.18 -9.11 18.60
CA GLY A 224 -17.96 -10.10 19.34
C GLY A 224 -17.94 -11.50 18.70
N LEU A 225 -16.82 -11.87 18.07
CA LEU A 225 -16.61 -13.16 17.42
C LEU A 225 -15.67 -14.04 18.25
N PRO A 226 -15.78 -15.37 18.16
CA PRO A 226 -14.84 -16.27 18.81
C PRO A 226 -13.39 -16.00 18.36
N ARG A 227 -12.46 -16.04 19.30
CA ARG A 227 -11.03 -16.00 18.97
C ARG A 227 -10.63 -17.24 18.18
N PRO A 228 -9.69 -17.11 17.20
CA PRO A 228 -9.28 -18.23 16.37
C PRO A 228 -8.47 -19.26 17.17
N ARG A 229 -8.50 -20.50 16.71
CA ARG A 229 -7.64 -21.56 17.22
C ARG A 229 -6.17 -21.23 16.92
N ARG A 230 -5.28 -21.49 17.89
CA ARG A 230 -3.83 -21.37 17.72
C ARG A 230 -3.24 -22.70 17.24
N ILE A 231 -2.40 -22.65 16.21
CA ILE A 231 -1.72 -23.81 15.62
C ILE A 231 -0.20 -23.62 15.60
N ALA A 232 0.54 -24.71 15.62
CA ALA A 232 1.98 -24.68 15.45
C ALA A 232 2.34 -24.34 13.98
N ARG A 233 3.53 -23.79 13.75
CA ARG A 233 3.99 -23.41 12.41
C ARG A 233 4.05 -24.57 11.43
N GLU A 234 4.39 -25.78 11.92
CA GLU A 234 4.46 -27.01 11.12
C GLU A 234 3.08 -27.40 10.54
N GLN A 235 2.00 -27.10 11.25
CA GLN A 235 0.62 -27.38 10.84
C GLN A 235 0.09 -26.34 9.85
N ALA A 236 0.67 -25.14 9.84
CA ALA A 236 0.18 -24.02 9.05
C ALA A 236 0.12 -24.32 7.55
N GLY A 237 1.09 -25.08 7.03
CA GLY A 237 1.15 -25.45 5.60
C GLY A 237 -0.04 -26.27 5.12
N ALA A 238 -0.64 -27.08 5.99
CA ALA A 238 -1.80 -27.91 5.67
C ALA A 238 -3.14 -27.17 5.85
N GLU A 239 -3.18 -26.14 6.71
CA GLU A 239 -4.43 -25.50 7.15
C GLU A 239 -4.65 -24.10 6.60
N LEU A 240 -3.59 -23.43 6.11
CA LEU A 240 -3.66 -22.03 5.71
C LEU A 240 -3.41 -21.85 4.22
N PRO A 241 -4.09 -20.89 3.56
CA PRO A 241 -3.82 -20.54 2.17
C PRO A 241 -2.37 -20.05 1.97
N LEU A 242 -1.76 -20.39 0.83
CA LEU A 242 -0.39 -19.96 0.47
C LEU A 242 -0.19 -18.43 0.59
N SER A 243 -1.21 -17.66 0.25
CA SER A 243 -1.16 -16.19 0.39
C SER A 243 -0.97 -15.75 1.84
N LEU A 244 -1.62 -16.43 2.80
CA LEU A 244 -1.50 -16.12 4.22
C LEU A 244 -0.15 -16.59 4.77
N LEU A 245 0.29 -17.78 4.37
CA LEU A 245 1.63 -18.32 4.72
C LEU A 245 2.75 -17.36 4.29
N SER A 246 2.64 -16.76 3.10
CA SER A 246 3.61 -15.78 2.62
C SER A 246 3.72 -14.56 3.54
N PHE A 247 2.62 -14.12 4.16
CA PHE A 247 2.65 -13.04 5.15
C PHE A 247 3.21 -13.48 6.51
N MET A 248 2.98 -14.74 6.88
CA MET A 248 3.49 -15.33 8.13
C MET A 248 4.98 -15.74 8.05
N GLY A 249 5.57 -15.68 6.86
CA GLY A 249 7.00 -15.96 6.64
C GLY A 249 7.94 -14.78 6.90
N GLU A 250 7.40 -13.59 7.19
CA GLU A 250 8.22 -12.38 7.34
C GLU A 250 7.78 -11.59 8.58
N SER A 251 8.70 -11.39 9.52
CA SER A 251 8.48 -10.65 10.77
C SER A 251 9.28 -9.35 10.77
N ARG A 252 8.62 -8.21 10.97
CA ARG A 252 9.25 -6.89 11.07
C ARG A 252 8.35 -5.88 11.75
N ARG A 253 8.93 -4.84 12.33
CA ARG A 253 8.24 -3.69 12.89
C ARG A 253 8.71 -2.43 12.15
N LEU A 254 7.81 -1.60 11.65
CA LEU A 254 8.17 -0.43 10.86
C LEU A 254 8.28 0.82 11.73
N ASP A 255 9.41 1.52 11.64
CA ASP A 255 9.55 2.87 12.19
C ASP A 255 8.93 3.88 11.20
N ASN A 256 7.83 4.52 11.58
CA ASN A 256 7.12 5.52 10.79
C ASN A 256 7.49 6.98 11.15
N THR A 257 8.51 7.16 11.99
CA THR A 257 8.95 8.49 12.50
C THR A 257 9.21 9.46 11.37
N ARG A 258 9.82 8.98 10.27
CA ARG A 258 10.12 9.82 9.11
C ARG A 258 8.84 10.33 8.43
N MET A 259 7.85 9.49 8.22
CA MET A 259 6.55 9.90 7.67
C MET A 259 5.90 11.00 8.53
N LYS A 260 5.88 10.82 9.84
CA LYS A 260 5.32 11.80 10.78
C LYS A 260 6.07 13.13 10.78
N ARG A 261 7.41 13.10 10.77
CA ARG A 261 8.23 14.31 10.85
C ARG A 261 8.32 15.06 9.52
N GLU A 262 8.67 14.38 8.43
CA GLU A 262 8.94 15.04 7.16
C GLU A 262 7.66 15.31 6.35
N LEU A 263 6.68 14.39 6.33
CA LEU A 263 5.38 14.62 5.70
C LEU A 263 4.40 15.35 6.62
N ARG A 264 4.67 15.41 7.94
CA ARG A 264 3.78 15.98 8.96
C ARG A 264 2.41 15.31 8.97
N VAL A 265 2.39 14.00 8.74
CA VAL A 265 1.16 13.20 8.82
C VAL A 265 0.83 12.96 10.29
N ARG A 266 -0.39 13.35 10.68
CA ARG A 266 -1.00 12.95 11.94
C ARG A 266 -1.99 11.83 11.65
N LEU A 267 -1.80 10.68 12.26
CA LEU A 267 -2.68 9.53 12.07
C LEU A 267 -4.05 9.82 12.71
N LEU A 268 -5.12 9.54 11.97
CA LEU A 268 -6.49 9.53 12.49
C LEU A 268 -6.74 8.25 13.29
N TYR A 269 -6.12 7.18 12.83
CA TYR A 269 -6.20 5.85 13.42
C TYR A 269 -4.78 5.40 13.79
N PRO A 270 -4.26 5.87 14.94
CA PRO A 270 -2.87 5.59 15.32
C PRO A 270 -2.61 4.12 15.61
N THR A 271 -3.62 3.33 15.92
CA THR A 271 -3.49 1.88 16.13
C THR A 271 -4.63 1.11 15.48
N VAL A 272 -4.41 -0.19 15.24
CA VAL A 272 -5.47 -1.10 14.75
C VAL A 272 -6.67 -1.15 15.71
N ALA A 273 -6.44 -0.99 17.00
CA ALA A 273 -7.52 -0.94 18.01
C ALA A 273 -8.48 0.23 17.75
N THR A 274 -7.95 1.39 17.37
CA THR A 274 -8.78 2.56 17.04
C THR A 274 -9.42 2.45 15.66
N GLY A 275 -8.73 1.86 14.70
CA GLY A 275 -9.18 1.82 13.30
C GLY A 275 -10.12 0.66 12.95
N LEU A 276 -10.16 -0.41 13.78
CA LEU A 276 -11.11 -1.52 13.60
C LEU A 276 -12.48 -1.24 14.21
N GLN A 277 -12.60 -0.25 15.07
CA GLN A 277 -13.89 0.15 15.63
C GLN A 277 -14.81 0.62 14.50
N PRO A 278 -16.11 0.28 14.53
CA PRO A 278 -17.06 0.88 13.62
C PRO A 278 -17.03 2.41 13.78
N PRO A 279 -17.22 3.17 12.70
CA PRO A 279 -17.28 4.62 12.81
C PRO A 279 -18.30 4.96 13.88
N LYS A 280 -17.88 5.75 14.88
CA LYS A 280 -18.82 6.29 15.87
C LYS A 280 -19.91 6.99 15.08
N THR A 281 -21.12 6.48 15.14
CA THR A 281 -22.30 7.18 14.64
C THR A 281 -22.25 8.54 15.35
N GLN A 282 -21.90 9.61 14.63
CA GLN A 282 -22.11 10.95 15.15
C GLN A 282 -23.61 11.04 15.32
N SER A 283 -24.09 10.88 16.56
CA SER A 283 -25.38 11.40 16.95
C SER A 283 -25.27 12.91 16.69
N LEU A 284 -25.87 13.36 15.59
CA LEU A 284 -26.12 14.78 15.35
C LEU A 284 -26.87 15.31 16.56
N PRO A 285 -26.42 16.46 17.11
CA PRO A 285 -27.12 17.13 18.18
C PRO A 285 -28.49 17.60 17.74
#